data_b67942766606dffc5c98a488c19eb214
#
_entry.id   b67942766606dffc5c98a488c19eb214
#
_cell.length_a   1.000
_cell.length_b   1.000
_cell.length_c   1.000
_cell.angle_alpha   90.00
_cell.angle_beta   90.00
_cell.angle_gamma   90.00
#
_symmetry.space_group_name_H-M   'P 1'
#
loop_
_entity.id
_entity.type
_entity.pdbx_description
1 polymer ?
#
loop_
_entity_poly.entity_id
_entity_poly.type
_entity_poly.pdbx_seq_one_letter_code
_entity_poly.pdbx_strand_id
1 'polypeptide(L)'
;MRTLSTAALIEKNKLSTDSAWLILLEVSIGATNLKLVANNEDILWNGDTWQAFPFELDTVGETGKGEIPAVIVKVSNVTGEVQNLLEANDGANGVPVVIRVINTEATTTTAELELSFVVESSTYDEQWLTFRLTGANCLTRRVPRRRYLKNFCPFAYGGIECGVSAATMATYPTCNRTSANCTERGNSTRFGGFP
;
A
#
# COMPACT_ATOMS: atom_id res chain seq x y z
N MET A 1 -0.74 -23.16 1.20
CA MET A 1 -1.77 -23.56 2.18
C MET A 1 -1.86 -22.42 3.19
N ARG A 2 -3.00 -21.77 3.35
CA ARG A 2 -3.16 -20.68 4.34
C ARG A 2 -3.37 -21.32 5.71
N THR A 3 -2.58 -20.89 6.70
CA THR A 3 -2.68 -21.36 8.07
C THR A 3 -3.41 -20.31 8.89
N LEU A 4 -4.58 -20.64 9.42
CA LEU A 4 -5.28 -19.84 10.41
C LEU A 4 -4.59 -19.98 11.78
N SER A 5 -4.73 -18.98 12.63
CA SER A 5 -4.29 -19.08 14.02
C SER A 5 -5.05 -20.21 14.74
N THR A 6 -4.48 -20.75 15.81
CA THR A 6 -5.14 -21.82 16.58
C THR A 6 -6.46 -21.34 17.17
N ALA A 7 -6.54 -20.07 17.59
CA ALA A 7 -7.76 -19.46 18.12
C ALA A 7 -8.86 -19.40 17.03
N ALA A 8 -8.51 -18.90 15.84
CA ALA A 8 -9.44 -18.82 14.71
C ALA A 8 -9.90 -20.20 14.21
N LEU A 9 -9.03 -21.23 14.29
CA LEU A 9 -9.41 -22.62 13.97
C LEU A 9 -10.43 -23.16 14.95
N ILE A 10 -10.27 -22.87 16.24
CA ILE A 10 -11.21 -23.29 17.28
C ILE A 10 -12.55 -22.61 17.04
N GLU A 11 -12.56 -21.29 16.83
CA GLU A 11 -13.78 -20.52 16.59
C GLU A 11 -14.53 -20.99 15.33
N LYS A 12 -13.82 -21.20 14.24
CA LYS A 12 -14.40 -21.71 12.98
C LYS A 12 -15.10 -23.07 13.14
N ASN A 13 -14.61 -23.91 14.05
CA ASN A 13 -15.12 -25.28 14.24
C ASN A 13 -16.18 -25.38 15.33
N LYS A 14 -16.53 -24.29 16.03
CA LYS A 14 -17.64 -24.28 16.99
C LYS A 14 -18.97 -24.41 16.27
N LEU A 15 -19.89 -25.14 16.89
CA LEU A 15 -21.28 -25.28 16.41
C LEU A 15 -22.09 -23.98 16.57
N SER A 16 -21.73 -23.16 17.55
CA SER A 16 -22.31 -21.85 17.81
C SER A 16 -21.22 -20.95 18.37
N THR A 17 -21.15 -19.72 17.91
CA THR A 17 -20.19 -18.72 18.36
C THR A 17 -20.85 -17.36 18.32
N ASP A 18 -20.49 -16.50 19.27
CA ASP A 18 -20.87 -15.09 19.29
C ASP A 18 -19.81 -14.22 18.59
N SER A 19 -18.71 -14.83 18.12
CA SER A 19 -17.64 -14.12 17.41
C SER A 19 -18.05 -13.77 15.97
N ALA A 20 -17.62 -12.60 15.54
CA ALA A 20 -17.78 -12.12 14.17
C ALA A 20 -16.44 -12.12 13.41
N TRP A 21 -16.51 -12.42 12.12
CA TRP A 21 -15.40 -12.19 11.20
C TRP A 21 -15.57 -10.81 10.58
N LEU A 22 -14.62 -9.93 10.83
CA LEU A 22 -14.66 -8.57 10.35
C LEU A 22 -13.63 -8.36 9.26
N ILE A 23 -14.03 -7.56 8.27
CA ILE A 23 -13.15 -7.14 7.18
C ILE A 23 -12.70 -5.72 7.47
N LEU A 24 -11.39 -5.54 7.50
CA LEU A 24 -10.73 -4.25 7.67
C LEU A 24 -10.16 -3.79 6.34
N LEU A 25 -10.34 -2.52 6.03
CA LEU A 25 -9.82 -1.87 4.83
C LEU A 25 -8.92 -0.70 5.25
N GLU A 26 -7.65 -0.78 4.93
CA GLU A 26 -6.69 0.31 5.14
C GLU A 26 -6.29 0.90 3.80
N VAL A 27 -6.48 2.20 3.65
CA VAL A 27 -6.16 2.95 2.42
C VAL A 27 -5.22 4.09 2.78
N SER A 28 -4.02 4.11 2.18
CA SER A 28 -3.00 5.12 2.46
C SER A 28 -2.98 6.18 1.37
N ILE A 29 -3.73 7.27 1.55
CA ILE A 29 -3.83 8.37 0.59
C ILE A 29 -2.94 9.53 1.02
N GLY A 30 -1.83 9.74 0.33
CA GLY A 30 -0.87 10.78 0.68
C GLY A 30 -0.29 10.61 2.09
N ALA A 31 -0.58 11.55 2.98
CA ALA A 31 -0.17 11.49 4.39
C ALA A 31 -1.27 10.92 5.31
N THR A 32 -2.46 10.61 4.77
CA THR A 32 -3.61 10.16 5.54
C THR A 32 -3.82 8.67 5.36
N ASN A 33 -3.92 7.93 6.46
CA ASN A 33 -4.31 6.53 6.47
C ASN A 33 -5.76 6.42 6.94
N LEU A 34 -6.63 6.00 6.02
CA LEU A 34 -8.01 5.68 6.34
C LEU A 34 -8.08 4.23 6.81
N LYS A 35 -8.64 4.01 7.99
CA LYS A 35 -8.85 2.69 8.60
C LYS A 35 -10.33 2.46 8.77
N LEU A 36 -10.89 1.61 7.92
CA LEU A 36 -12.32 1.36 7.83
C LEU A 36 -12.61 -0.10 8.19
N VAL A 37 -13.76 -0.34 8.79
CA VAL A 37 -14.25 -1.69 9.12
C VAL A 37 -15.68 -1.87 8.59
N ALA A 38 -15.94 -3.02 7.99
CA ALA A 38 -17.29 -3.41 7.60
C ALA A 38 -18.09 -3.89 8.84
N ASN A 39 -18.52 -2.94 9.66
CA ASN A 39 -19.27 -3.17 10.89
C ASN A 39 -20.20 -1.99 11.15
N ASN A 40 -21.11 -2.14 12.12
CA ASN A 40 -22.01 -1.09 12.56
C ASN A 40 -21.42 -0.17 13.64
N GLU A 41 -20.30 -0.60 14.27
CA GLU A 41 -19.62 0.12 15.34
C GLU A 41 -18.12 0.16 15.07
N ASP A 42 -17.50 1.24 15.57
CA ASP A 42 -16.03 1.38 15.53
C ASP A 42 -15.39 0.30 16.38
N ILE A 43 -14.26 -0.19 15.92
CA ILE A 43 -13.50 -1.21 16.66
C ILE A 43 -12.08 -0.72 16.96
N LEU A 44 -11.57 -1.12 18.11
CA LEU A 44 -10.16 -0.95 18.47
C LEU A 44 -9.42 -2.26 18.15
N TRP A 45 -8.49 -2.22 17.20
CA TRP A 45 -7.66 -3.36 16.87
C TRP A 45 -6.21 -2.93 16.64
N ASN A 46 -5.30 -3.68 17.24
CA ASN A 46 -3.83 -3.44 17.17
C ASN A 46 -3.40 -2.01 17.59
N GLY A 47 -4.12 -1.40 18.55
CA GLY A 47 -3.85 -0.05 19.04
C GLY A 47 -4.44 1.09 18.19
N ASP A 48 -5.10 0.77 17.08
CA ASP A 48 -5.74 1.72 16.16
C ASP A 48 -7.25 1.62 16.24
N THR A 49 -7.93 2.77 16.08
CA THR A 49 -9.38 2.81 15.92
C THR A 49 -9.75 2.67 14.45
N TRP A 50 -10.58 1.69 14.15
CA TRP A 50 -11.12 1.42 12.83
C TRP A 50 -12.56 1.92 12.78
N GLN A 51 -12.82 2.85 11.87
CA GLN A 51 -14.13 3.48 11.75
C GLN A 51 -15.12 2.55 11.04
N ALA A 52 -16.31 2.46 11.61
CA ALA A 52 -17.42 1.75 10.99
C ALA A 52 -17.85 2.46 9.69
N PHE A 53 -17.75 1.76 8.58
CA PHE A 53 -18.08 2.32 7.28
C PHE A 53 -18.70 1.25 6.37
N PRO A 54 -19.81 1.55 5.68
CA PRO A 54 -20.45 0.61 4.78
C PRO A 54 -19.64 0.46 3.49
N PHE A 55 -19.03 -0.69 3.31
CA PHE A 55 -18.38 -1.10 2.07
C PHE A 55 -18.65 -2.57 1.75
N GLU A 56 -18.63 -2.89 0.48
CA GLU A 56 -18.80 -4.23 -0.04
C GLU A 56 -17.56 -4.66 -0.81
N LEU A 57 -17.16 -5.92 -0.60
CA LEU A 57 -16.12 -6.57 -1.36
C LEU A 57 -16.74 -7.58 -2.32
N ASP A 58 -16.42 -7.47 -3.58
CA ASP A 58 -16.75 -8.50 -4.55
C ASP A 58 -15.78 -9.69 -4.44
N THR A 59 -16.19 -10.83 -4.94
CA THR A 59 -15.37 -12.05 -4.86
C THR A 59 -14.08 -11.92 -5.62
N VAL A 60 -12.98 -12.30 -4.98
CA VAL A 60 -11.67 -12.41 -5.63
C VAL A 60 -11.67 -13.63 -6.53
N GLY A 61 -11.84 -13.43 -7.83
CA GLY A 61 -11.74 -14.50 -8.82
C GLY A 61 -10.27 -14.74 -9.19
N GLU A 62 -9.78 -15.96 -8.98
CA GLU A 62 -8.51 -16.39 -9.55
C GLU A 62 -8.79 -17.14 -10.86
N THR A 63 -8.25 -16.66 -11.98
CA THR A 63 -8.34 -17.35 -13.26
C THR A 63 -7.01 -18.00 -13.61
N GLY A 64 -7.04 -19.23 -14.08
CA GLY A 64 -5.86 -19.94 -14.57
C GLY A 64 -5.31 -19.41 -15.91
N LYS A 65 -5.90 -18.32 -16.45
CA LYS A 65 -5.55 -17.75 -17.76
C LYS A 65 -4.42 -16.72 -17.74
N GLY A 66 -3.77 -16.51 -16.56
CA GLY A 66 -2.68 -15.54 -16.43
C GLY A 66 -3.16 -14.09 -16.31
N GLU A 67 -4.45 -13.86 -16.11
CA GLU A 67 -4.98 -12.55 -15.80
C GLU A 67 -4.62 -12.16 -14.36
N ILE A 68 -4.30 -10.89 -14.13
CA ILE A 68 -4.05 -10.39 -12.79
C ILE A 68 -5.40 -10.28 -12.08
N PRO A 69 -5.60 -10.99 -10.95
CA PRO A 69 -6.88 -10.94 -10.24
C PRO A 69 -7.15 -9.51 -9.76
N ALA A 70 -8.34 -9.02 -10.05
CA ALA A 70 -8.82 -7.73 -9.58
C ALA A 70 -9.93 -7.94 -8.55
N VAL A 71 -9.89 -7.13 -7.49
CA VAL A 71 -10.93 -7.07 -6.46
C VAL A 71 -11.69 -5.77 -6.62
N ILE A 72 -13.01 -5.85 -6.65
CA ILE A 72 -13.84 -4.65 -6.68
C ILE A 72 -14.30 -4.37 -5.25
N VAL A 73 -14.02 -3.14 -4.80
CA VAL A 73 -14.50 -2.61 -3.53
C VAL A 73 -15.49 -1.50 -3.82
N LYS A 74 -16.68 -1.62 -3.31
CA LYS A 74 -17.72 -0.58 -3.37
C LYS A 74 -17.86 0.06 -2.01
N VAL A 75 -17.77 1.37 -1.97
CA VAL A 75 -17.83 2.19 -0.76
C VAL A 75 -19.00 3.15 -0.90
N SER A 76 -19.79 3.36 0.15
CA SER A 76 -20.92 4.28 0.11
C SER A 76 -20.46 5.72 -0.11
N ASN A 77 -21.13 6.45 -1.02
CA ASN A 77 -20.86 7.86 -1.35
C ASN A 77 -21.89 8.84 -0.77
N VAL A 78 -22.75 8.37 0.10
CA VAL A 78 -23.88 9.18 0.62
C VAL A 78 -23.41 10.47 1.33
N THR A 79 -22.27 10.44 2.00
CA THR A 79 -21.70 11.62 2.68
C THR A 79 -20.85 12.50 1.78
N GLY A 80 -20.40 12.02 0.64
CA GLY A 80 -19.49 12.73 -0.26
C GLY A 80 -18.06 12.95 0.26
N GLU A 81 -17.75 12.52 1.48
CA GLU A 81 -16.43 12.74 2.11
C GLU A 81 -15.31 12.01 1.37
N VAL A 82 -15.56 10.77 0.99
CA VAL A 82 -14.57 9.96 0.26
C VAL A 82 -14.38 10.50 -1.15
N GLN A 83 -15.44 11.00 -1.80
CA GLN A 83 -15.35 11.64 -3.11
C GLN A 83 -14.45 12.87 -3.07
N ASN A 84 -14.63 13.77 -2.12
CA ASN A 84 -13.77 14.95 -1.97
C ASN A 84 -12.31 14.58 -1.79
N LEU A 85 -12.04 13.50 -1.05
CA LEU A 85 -10.68 13.01 -0.85
C LEU A 85 -10.08 12.44 -2.14
N LEU A 86 -10.88 11.75 -2.96
CA LEU A 86 -10.45 11.24 -4.26
C LEU A 86 -10.14 12.35 -5.25
N GLU A 87 -10.99 13.36 -5.34
CA GLU A 87 -10.79 14.51 -6.22
C GLU A 87 -9.52 15.29 -5.86
N ALA A 88 -9.22 15.41 -4.56
CA ALA A 88 -7.99 16.04 -4.08
C ALA A 88 -6.71 15.23 -4.35
N ASN A 89 -6.82 13.92 -4.66
CA ASN A 89 -5.70 13.00 -4.84
C ASN A 89 -5.74 12.26 -6.19
N ASP A 90 -6.11 12.90 -7.27
CA ASP A 90 -6.10 12.36 -8.64
C ASP A 90 -6.79 11.00 -8.78
N GLY A 91 -7.93 10.81 -8.07
CA GLY A 91 -8.69 9.56 -8.09
C GLY A 91 -8.05 8.40 -7.31
N ALA A 92 -7.06 8.69 -6.47
CA ALA A 92 -6.32 7.72 -5.66
C ALA A 92 -5.63 6.60 -6.46
N ASN A 93 -5.34 6.80 -7.75
CA ASN A 93 -4.66 5.81 -8.59
C ASN A 93 -3.25 5.52 -8.06
N GLY A 94 -2.89 4.24 -7.97
CA GLY A 94 -1.59 3.79 -7.46
C GLY A 94 -1.47 3.79 -5.93
N VAL A 95 -2.54 4.14 -5.21
CA VAL A 95 -2.58 4.13 -3.75
C VAL A 95 -2.57 2.70 -3.23
N PRO A 96 -1.72 2.37 -2.24
CA PRO A 96 -1.72 1.07 -1.60
C PRO A 96 -2.95 0.88 -0.72
N VAL A 97 -3.55 -0.30 -0.83
CA VAL A 97 -4.70 -0.73 -0.05
C VAL A 97 -4.40 -2.08 0.59
N VAL A 98 -4.67 -2.20 1.86
CA VAL A 98 -4.51 -3.46 2.59
C VAL A 98 -5.87 -3.91 3.12
N ILE A 99 -6.26 -5.12 2.76
CA ILE A 99 -7.47 -5.76 3.25
C ILE A 99 -7.05 -6.81 4.29
N ARG A 100 -7.64 -6.71 5.48
CA ARG A 100 -7.40 -7.68 6.55
C ARG A 100 -8.71 -8.33 6.98
N VAL A 101 -8.62 -9.58 7.36
CA VAL A 101 -9.72 -10.31 7.99
C VAL A 101 -9.29 -10.69 9.39
N ILE A 102 -10.12 -10.32 10.35
CA ILE A 102 -9.90 -10.60 11.76
C ILE A 102 -11.12 -11.32 12.36
N ASN A 103 -10.90 -12.03 13.44
CA ASN A 103 -11.98 -12.58 14.27
C ASN A 103 -12.03 -11.83 15.59
N THR A 104 -13.22 -11.46 16.06
CA THR A 104 -13.39 -10.64 17.27
C THR A 104 -12.96 -11.34 18.56
N GLU A 105 -13.00 -12.66 18.62
CA GLU A 105 -12.55 -13.46 19.77
C GLU A 105 -11.05 -13.82 19.68
N ALA A 106 -10.50 -13.87 18.49
CA ALA A 106 -9.07 -14.06 18.32
C ALA A 106 -8.34 -12.73 18.61
N THR A 107 -8.09 -12.46 19.89
CA THR A 107 -7.41 -11.24 20.40
C THR A 107 -5.95 -11.13 19.98
N THR A 108 -5.56 -11.71 18.85
CA THR A 108 -4.22 -11.60 18.30
C THR A 108 -4.05 -10.26 17.61
N THR A 109 -2.89 -9.65 17.78
CA THR A 109 -2.48 -8.43 17.05
C THR A 109 -2.24 -8.71 15.57
N THR A 110 -2.32 -9.94 15.14
CA THR A 110 -2.09 -10.41 13.76
C THR A 110 -3.43 -10.72 13.09
N ALA A 111 -3.61 -10.21 11.87
CA ALA A 111 -4.77 -10.57 11.05
C ALA A 111 -4.67 -12.02 10.57
N GLU A 112 -5.81 -12.71 10.50
CA GLU A 112 -5.89 -14.07 9.96
C GLU A 112 -5.63 -14.13 8.45
N LEU A 113 -5.97 -13.06 7.77
CA LEU A 113 -5.69 -12.86 6.36
C LEU A 113 -5.28 -11.41 6.14
N GLU A 114 -4.17 -11.22 5.43
CA GLU A 114 -3.74 -9.92 4.95
C GLU A 114 -3.48 -10.00 3.45
N LEU A 115 -4.10 -9.10 2.70
CA LEU A 115 -3.96 -8.99 1.25
C LEU A 115 -3.60 -7.55 0.91
N SER A 116 -2.51 -7.36 0.17
CA SER A 116 -2.06 -6.06 -0.28
C SER A 116 -2.38 -5.85 -1.75
N PHE A 117 -3.02 -4.75 -2.05
CA PHE A 117 -3.43 -4.33 -3.38
C PHE A 117 -2.97 -2.91 -3.68
N VAL A 118 -3.18 -2.51 -4.92
CA VAL A 118 -2.99 -1.13 -5.39
C VAL A 118 -4.26 -0.73 -6.15
N VAL A 119 -4.72 0.49 -5.97
CA VAL A 119 -5.85 1.03 -6.73
C VAL A 119 -5.42 1.17 -8.20
N GLU A 120 -6.10 0.49 -9.11
CA GLU A 120 -5.89 0.59 -10.54
C GLU A 120 -6.73 1.72 -11.15
N SER A 121 -7.99 1.78 -10.74
CA SER A 121 -8.93 2.82 -11.17
C SER A 121 -10.03 3.01 -10.13
N SER A 122 -10.57 4.21 -10.08
CA SER A 122 -11.74 4.54 -9.30
C SER A 122 -12.83 5.12 -10.21
N THR A 123 -14.08 4.77 -9.94
CA THR A 123 -15.25 5.35 -10.57
C THR A 123 -16.26 5.70 -9.49
N TYR A 124 -17.04 6.74 -9.69
CA TYR A 124 -18.04 7.15 -8.71
C TYR A 124 -19.36 7.51 -9.37
N ASP A 125 -20.43 7.25 -8.67
CA ASP A 125 -21.78 7.69 -8.96
C ASP A 125 -22.39 8.35 -7.70
N GLU A 126 -23.67 8.71 -7.73
CA GLU A 126 -24.36 9.38 -6.62
C GLU A 126 -24.42 8.52 -5.35
N GLN A 127 -24.37 7.20 -5.47
CA GLN A 127 -24.57 6.27 -4.36
C GLN A 127 -23.31 5.52 -3.97
N TRP A 128 -22.45 5.21 -4.95
CA TRP A 128 -21.31 4.33 -4.77
C TRP A 128 -20.02 4.88 -5.36
N LEU A 129 -18.95 4.65 -4.65
CA LEU A 129 -17.59 4.74 -5.13
C LEU A 129 -17.10 3.31 -5.38
N THR A 130 -16.67 3.04 -6.59
CA THR A 130 -16.19 1.72 -6.99
C THR A 130 -14.70 1.78 -7.25
N PHE A 131 -13.93 1.03 -6.47
CA PHE A 131 -12.50 0.89 -6.63
C PHE A 131 -12.17 -0.46 -7.26
N ARG A 132 -11.40 -0.43 -8.31
CA ARG A 132 -10.78 -1.62 -8.88
C ARG A 132 -9.38 -1.77 -8.28
N LEU A 133 -9.20 -2.78 -7.46
CA LEU A 133 -7.94 -3.10 -6.80
C LEU A 133 -7.25 -4.24 -7.55
N THR A 134 -5.96 -4.08 -7.84
CA THR A 134 -5.15 -5.12 -8.48
C THR A 134 -3.93 -5.44 -7.64
N GLY A 135 -3.41 -6.64 -7.80
CA GLY A 135 -2.09 -6.99 -7.28
C GLY A 135 -1.00 -6.16 -7.97
N ALA A 136 0.17 -6.06 -7.35
CA ALA A 136 1.30 -5.37 -7.96
C ALA A 136 1.64 -6.00 -9.33
N ASN A 137 1.38 -5.25 -10.40
CA ASN A 137 1.61 -5.72 -11.76
C ASN A 137 3.12 -5.78 -12.05
N CYS A 138 3.68 -6.98 -12.09
CA CYS A 138 5.10 -7.18 -12.40
C CYS A 138 5.43 -6.88 -13.87
N LEU A 139 4.47 -6.94 -14.79
CA LEU A 139 4.67 -6.72 -16.23
C LEU A 139 4.87 -5.24 -16.55
N THR A 140 4.24 -4.33 -15.80
CA THR A 140 4.43 -2.88 -15.96
C THR A 140 5.68 -2.38 -15.25
N ARG A 141 6.28 -3.21 -14.41
CA ARG A 141 7.45 -2.84 -13.64
C ARG A 141 8.68 -2.83 -14.51
N ARG A 142 9.32 -1.67 -14.58
CA ARG A 142 10.58 -1.53 -15.32
C ARG A 142 11.68 -2.39 -14.71
N VAL A 143 12.25 -3.30 -15.51
CA VAL A 143 13.40 -4.14 -15.13
C VAL A 143 14.49 -3.97 -16.20
N PRO A 144 15.71 -3.63 -15.82
CA PRO A 144 16.18 -3.27 -14.48
C PRO A 144 15.71 -1.89 -14.02
N ARG A 145 15.51 -1.72 -12.72
CA ARG A 145 15.07 -0.44 -12.15
C ARG A 145 16.10 0.68 -12.31
N ARG A 146 17.38 0.31 -12.25
CA ARG A 146 18.51 1.23 -12.39
C ARG A 146 19.06 1.15 -13.81
N ARG A 147 19.37 2.30 -14.39
CA ARG A 147 20.07 2.41 -15.66
C ARG A 147 21.37 3.16 -15.44
N TYR A 148 22.43 2.68 -16.07
CA TYR A 148 23.67 3.43 -16.17
C TYR A 148 23.51 4.43 -17.30
N LEU A 149 23.38 5.69 -16.95
CA LEU A 149 23.29 6.79 -17.92
C LEU A 149 24.59 7.53 -18.01
N LYS A 150 24.91 8.03 -19.20
CA LYS A 150 26.08 8.86 -19.41
C LYS A 150 25.96 10.11 -18.55
N ASN A 151 27.01 10.40 -17.79
CA ASN A 151 27.14 11.58 -16.94
C ASN A 151 25.99 11.82 -15.93
N PHE A 152 25.29 10.75 -15.53
CA PHE A 152 24.22 10.85 -14.54
C PHE A 152 24.31 9.73 -13.50
N CYS A 153 24.38 10.11 -12.21
CA CYS A 153 24.42 9.19 -11.08
C CYS A 153 22.98 8.86 -10.59
N PRO A 154 22.57 7.57 -10.59
CA PRO A 154 21.26 7.17 -10.13
C PRO A 154 21.14 7.11 -8.59
N PHE A 155 22.26 7.24 -7.86
CA PHE A 155 22.27 7.10 -6.42
C PHE A 155 21.68 8.32 -5.72
N ALA A 156 21.00 8.10 -4.59
CA ALA A 156 20.58 9.18 -3.71
C ALA A 156 21.82 9.81 -3.06
N TYR A 157 21.90 11.15 -3.07
CA TYR A 157 22.99 11.86 -2.43
C TYR A 157 23.01 11.61 -0.92
N GLY A 158 24.16 11.25 -0.39
CA GLY A 158 24.30 10.85 1.02
C GLY A 158 23.76 9.45 1.36
N GLY A 159 23.20 8.73 0.40
CA GLY A 159 22.74 7.35 0.59
C GLY A 159 23.89 6.33 0.70
N ILE A 160 23.56 5.09 1.03
CA ILE A 160 24.53 4.00 1.25
C ILE A 160 25.42 3.79 0.03
N GLU A 161 24.85 3.82 -1.17
CA GLU A 161 25.61 3.62 -2.41
C GLU A 161 26.49 4.84 -2.75
N CYS A 162 26.01 6.06 -2.49
CA CYS A 162 26.78 7.28 -2.67
C CYS A 162 27.96 7.33 -1.70
N GLY A 163 27.73 7.04 -0.42
CA GLY A 163 28.74 6.92 0.63
C GLY A 163 29.55 8.19 0.88
N VAL A 164 29.02 9.37 0.54
CA VAL A 164 29.60 10.66 0.88
C VAL A 164 29.54 10.87 2.38
N SER A 165 30.63 11.41 2.97
CA SER A 165 30.72 11.67 4.42
C SER A 165 29.79 12.81 4.85
N ALA A 166 29.37 12.80 6.11
CA ALA A 166 28.55 13.86 6.70
C ALA A 166 29.28 15.24 6.63
N ALA A 167 30.60 15.28 6.77
CA ALA A 167 31.40 16.48 6.65
C ALA A 167 31.34 17.07 5.22
N THR A 168 31.42 16.20 4.20
CA THR A 168 31.29 16.62 2.81
C THR A 168 29.86 17.11 2.51
N MET A 169 28.82 16.46 3.09
CA MET A 169 27.45 16.94 2.95
C MET A 169 27.19 18.28 3.62
N ALA A 170 27.88 18.58 4.73
CA ALA A 170 27.79 19.90 5.37
C ALA A 170 28.40 21.00 4.48
N THR A 171 29.50 20.71 3.78
CA THR A 171 30.15 21.65 2.87
C THR A 171 29.37 21.80 1.54
N TYR A 172 28.81 20.70 1.05
CA TYR A 172 28.06 20.62 -0.20
C TYR A 172 26.67 20.02 0.07
N PRO A 173 25.67 20.82 0.42
CA PRO A 173 24.36 20.31 0.86
C PRO A 173 23.54 19.68 -0.28
N THR A 174 23.88 19.95 -1.53
CA THR A 174 23.15 19.43 -2.70
C THR A 174 24.08 18.77 -3.71
N CYS A 175 23.57 17.85 -4.52
CA CYS A 175 24.30 17.21 -5.62
C CYS A 175 23.44 17.16 -6.89
N ASN A 176 23.98 17.66 -8.00
CA ASN A 176 23.32 17.63 -9.31
C ASN A 176 23.47 16.28 -10.04
N ARG A 177 24.11 15.29 -9.40
CA ARG A 177 24.30 13.92 -9.90
C ARG A 177 25.15 13.79 -11.18
N THR A 178 25.95 14.81 -11.52
CA THR A 178 26.90 14.74 -12.64
C THR A 178 28.27 14.23 -12.19
N SER A 179 29.08 13.73 -13.13
CA SER A 179 30.44 13.24 -12.86
C SER A 179 31.34 14.35 -12.32
N ALA A 180 31.29 15.55 -12.92
CA ALA A 180 32.07 16.72 -12.47
C ALA A 180 31.74 17.08 -11.00
N ASN A 181 30.45 17.11 -10.66
CA ASN A 181 30.00 17.44 -9.33
C ASN A 181 30.40 16.36 -8.29
N CYS A 182 30.45 15.10 -8.70
CA CYS A 182 30.95 13.99 -7.89
C CYS A 182 32.45 14.11 -7.62
N THR A 183 33.23 14.55 -8.62
CA THR A 183 34.67 14.78 -8.50
C THR A 183 34.99 15.94 -7.56
N GLU A 184 34.26 17.05 -7.61
CA GLU A 184 34.41 18.17 -6.66
C GLU A 184 34.23 17.73 -5.19
N ARG A 185 33.42 16.71 -4.95
CA ARG A 185 33.19 16.14 -3.62
C ARG A 185 34.15 15.01 -3.26
N GLY A 186 35.17 14.78 -4.09
CA GLY A 186 36.15 13.70 -3.87
C GLY A 186 35.57 12.28 -3.92
N ASN A 187 34.38 12.11 -4.55
CA ASN A 187 33.64 10.84 -4.52
C ASN A 187 33.52 10.17 -5.91
N SER A 188 34.37 10.52 -6.85
CA SER A 188 34.36 10.01 -8.24
C SER A 188 34.41 8.49 -8.34
N THR A 189 35.08 7.81 -7.39
CA THR A 189 35.19 6.35 -7.34
C THR A 189 33.85 5.64 -7.10
N ARG A 190 32.88 6.36 -6.52
CA ARG A 190 31.52 5.86 -6.26
C ARG A 190 30.48 6.45 -7.21
N PHE A 191 30.92 7.05 -8.28
CA PHE A 191 30.00 7.58 -9.29
C PHE A 191 29.22 6.43 -9.95
N GLY A 192 27.89 6.44 -9.80
CA GLY A 192 27.02 5.36 -10.28
C GLY A 192 26.62 5.45 -11.76
N GLY A 193 27.11 6.46 -12.47
CA GLY A 193 26.88 6.65 -13.90
C GLY A 193 28.09 6.22 -14.74
N PHE A 194 27.98 6.41 -16.07
CA PHE A 194 29.08 6.29 -16.99
C PHE A 194 29.67 7.69 -17.23
N PRO A 195 30.98 7.90 -17.00
CA PRO A 195 31.63 9.18 -17.20
C PRO A 195 31.71 9.60 -18.67
#